data_893aa7804a7961e3f08ac30953c7f962
#
_entry.id   893aa7804a7961e3f08ac30953c7f962
#
_cell.length_a   1.000
_cell.length_b   1.000
_cell.length_c   1.000
_cell.angle_alpha   90.00
_cell.angle_beta   90.00
_cell.angle_gamma   90.00
#
_symmetry.space_group_name_H-M   'P 1'
#
loop_
_entity.id
_entity.type
_entity.pdbx_description
1 polymer ?
#
loop_
_entity_poly.entity_id
_entity_poly.type
_entity_poly.pdbx_seq_one_letter_code
_entity_poly.pdbx_strand_id
1 'polypeptide(L)'
;MKNKIKFLVVLTLLCQLSFSFAQTKKTQAKAADTKEVKAEEAKEAPKTKTEELNAKVAELETANTELQTKIDTLTSEITTEEDAALEKKKKIANITAMTEKISAESTNILYLSEVAIDADAKANAVASYEKLTATKEKLATESANLKKELTEKTNAIMQKRYELSDATYKINANAFEIKKIKNEIDAIAAQNSLLTDSVSQGDALITEAELLIPAEEQPAEGEEAENAKPAEENKADTSKAKKK
;
A
#
# COMPACT_ATOMS: atom_id res chain seq x y z
N MET A 1 1.80 -26.10 -17.34
CA MET A 1 1.14 -26.37 -16.04
C MET A 1 2.06 -26.32 -14.81
N LYS A 2 3.37 -26.55 -14.93
CA LYS A 2 4.30 -26.58 -13.78
C LYS A 2 4.57 -25.22 -13.11
N ASN A 3 4.36 -24.09 -13.81
CA ASN A 3 4.63 -22.75 -13.27
C ASN A 3 3.49 -22.16 -12.41
N LYS A 4 2.23 -22.63 -12.60
CA LYS A 4 1.09 -22.19 -11.78
C LYS A 4 1.13 -22.73 -10.36
N ILE A 5 1.76 -23.89 -10.16
CA ILE A 5 1.88 -24.52 -8.84
C ILE A 5 2.93 -23.81 -7.96
N LYS A 6 4.02 -23.29 -8.57
CA LYS A 6 5.05 -22.55 -7.84
C LYS A 6 4.54 -21.20 -7.31
N PHE A 7 3.64 -20.55 -8.07
CA PHE A 7 3.04 -19.27 -7.66
C PHE A 7 2.05 -19.45 -6.49
N LEU A 8 1.30 -20.54 -6.47
CA LEU A 8 0.37 -20.84 -5.38
C LEU A 8 1.08 -21.15 -4.06
N VAL A 9 2.23 -21.80 -4.12
CA VAL A 9 3.03 -22.13 -2.91
C VAL A 9 3.67 -20.89 -2.29
N VAL A 10 4.09 -19.93 -3.08
CA VAL A 10 4.65 -18.65 -2.58
C VAL A 10 3.55 -17.79 -1.95
N LEU A 11 2.35 -17.78 -2.52
CA LEU A 11 1.21 -17.02 -1.99
C LEU A 11 0.69 -17.60 -0.65
N THR A 12 0.70 -18.94 -0.51
CA THR A 12 0.27 -19.60 0.75
C THR A 12 1.31 -19.45 1.87
N LEU A 13 2.60 -19.35 1.55
CA LEU A 13 3.65 -19.13 2.56
C LEU A 13 3.60 -17.69 3.11
N LEU A 14 3.22 -16.70 2.29
CA LEU A 14 3.03 -15.30 2.72
C LEU A 14 1.80 -15.13 3.63
N CYS A 15 0.74 -15.90 3.43
CA CYS A 15 -0.45 -15.86 4.31
C CYS A 15 -0.22 -16.49 5.69
N GLN A 16 0.73 -17.40 5.84
CA GLN A 16 0.96 -18.06 7.14
C GLN A 16 1.86 -17.28 8.09
N LEU A 17 2.60 -16.28 7.61
CA LEU A 17 3.44 -15.41 8.45
C LEU A 17 2.66 -14.27 9.14
N SER A 18 1.39 -14.05 8.78
CA SER A 18 0.56 -12.97 9.35
C SER A 18 -0.21 -13.37 10.61
N PHE A 19 -0.14 -14.62 11.09
CA PHE A 19 -1.00 -15.11 12.18
C PHE A 19 -0.32 -15.30 13.54
N SER A 20 0.94 -14.92 13.71
CA SER A 20 1.69 -15.24 14.95
C SER A 20 2.06 -14.06 15.85
N PHE A 21 1.44 -12.89 15.71
CA PHE A 21 1.77 -11.74 16.59
C PHE A 21 0.53 -11.08 17.21
N ALA A 22 -0.28 -11.87 17.92
CA ALA A 22 -1.34 -11.31 18.76
C ALA A 22 -1.52 -12.12 20.04
N GLN A 23 -0.57 -12.02 20.97
CA GLN A 23 -0.86 -12.19 22.40
C GLN A 23 0.18 -11.47 23.25
N THR A 24 -0.35 -10.77 24.22
CA THR A 24 0.20 -10.13 25.40
C THR A 24 0.39 -8.61 25.36
N LYS A 25 -0.63 -7.89 25.91
CA LYS A 25 -0.43 -7.12 27.14
C LYS A 25 -1.77 -6.65 27.71
N LYS A 26 -2.20 -7.33 28.75
CA LYS A 26 -3.11 -6.81 29.79
C LYS A 26 -2.37 -5.67 30.50
N THR A 27 -2.91 -4.47 30.52
CA THR A 27 -2.52 -3.46 31.52
C THR A 27 -3.79 -2.74 32.01
N GLN A 28 -3.85 -2.70 33.31
CA GLN A 28 -4.92 -2.27 34.22
C GLN A 28 -5.45 -0.86 33.90
N ALA A 29 -6.76 -0.77 33.92
CA ALA A 29 -7.48 0.47 34.03
C ALA A 29 -7.27 1.09 35.41
N LYS A 30 -6.90 2.36 35.46
CA LYS A 30 -6.95 3.20 36.64
C LYS A 30 -8.06 4.22 36.45
N ALA A 31 -9.06 4.12 37.31
CA ALA A 31 -10.15 5.07 37.39
C ALA A 31 -9.61 6.46 37.78
N ALA A 32 -10.07 7.48 37.11
CA ALA A 32 -10.03 8.85 37.63
C ALA A 32 -11.02 9.75 36.87
N ASP A 33 -11.92 10.30 37.66
CA ASP A 33 -12.53 11.62 37.53
C ASP A 33 -13.59 11.89 36.46
N THR A 34 -14.81 11.78 36.95
CA THR A 34 -16.02 12.37 36.44
C THR A 34 -15.93 13.89 36.51
N LYS A 35 -15.83 14.58 35.39
CA LYS A 35 -16.19 16.00 35.26
C LYS A 35 -17.40 16.12 34.37
N GLU A 36 -18.44 16.71 34.94
CA GLU A 36 -19.65 17.17 34.22
C GLU A 36 -19.27 17.87 32.91
N VAL A 37 -19.65 17.29 31.78
CA VAL A 37 -19.58 17.92 30.47
C VAL A 37 -21.02 18.27 30.07
N LYS A 38 -21.25 19.55 29.89
CA LYS A 38 -22.51 20.13 29.41
C LYS A 38 -22.98 19.41 28.15
N ALA A 39 -24.23 18.99 28.16
CA ALA A 39 -24.86 18.15 27.13
C ALA A 39 -25.12 18.84 25.76
N GLU A 40 -24.65 20.06 25.55
CA GLU A 40 -25.06 20.86 24.37
C GLU A 40 -24.03 20.84 23.22
N GLU A 41 -22.79 20.35 23.43
CA GLU A 41 -21.76 20.29 22.38
C GLU A 41 -21.61 18.93 21.68
N ALA A 42 -22.34 17.91 22.10
CA ALA A 42 -22.13 16.53 21.65
C ALA A 42 -22.90 16.11 20.38
N LYS A 43 -23.81 16.94 19.86
CA LYS A 43 -24.71 16.50 18.77
C LYS A 43 -24.21 16.65 17.35
N GLU A 44 -23.22 17.50 17.07
CA GLU A 44 -22.70 17.68 15.70
C GLU A 44 -21.31 17.04 15.44
N ALA A 45 -20.49 16.91 16.47
CA ALA A 45 -19.12 16.38 16.36
C ALA A 45 -18.99 14.90 15.90
N PRO A 46 -19.89 13.95 16.25
CA PRO A 46 -19.72 12.54 15.86
C PRO A 46 -19.93 12.24 14.38
N LYS A 47 -20.78 13.03 13.68
CA LYS A 47 -21.02 12.83 12.24
C LYS A 47 -19.84 13.24 11.39
N THR A 48 -19.27 14.39 11.67
CA THR A 48 -18.06 14.88 10.98
C THR A 48 -16.87 13.93 11.16
N LYS A 49 -16.65 13.42 12.38
CA LYS A 49 -15.53 12.50 12.64
C LYS A 49 -15.67 11.18 11.87
N THR A 50 -16.86 10.63 11.80
CA THR A 50 -17.13 9.38 11.07
C THR A 50 -16.97 9.59 9.54
N GLU A 51 -17.39 10.73 9.02
CA GLU A 51 -17.20 11.09 7.61
C GLU A 51 -15.72 11.26 7.26
N GLU A 52 -14.93 11.93 8.09
CA GLU A 52 -13.47 12.06 7.92
C GLU A 52 -12.77 10.70 7.94
N LEU A 53 -13.14 9.83 8.88
CA LEU A 53 -12.57 8.49 8.96
C LEU A 53 -12.93 7.63 7.74
N ASN A 54 -14.16 7.71 7.25
CA ASN A 54 -14.58 7.02 6.03
C ASN A 54 -13.85 7.55 4.79
N ALA A 55 -13.64 8.87 4.67
CA ALA A 55 -12.86 9.47 3.60
C ALA A 55 -11.41 8.95 3.62
N LYS A 56 -10.80 8.87 4.80
CA LYS A 56 -9.44 8.32 4.96
C LYS A 56 -9.36 6.84 4.59
N VAL A 57 -10.38 6.03 4.90
CA VAL A 57 -10.45 4.64 4.44
C VAL A 57 -10.49 4.58 2.92
N ALA A 58 -11.33 5.39 2.28
CA ALA A 58 -11.44 5.42 0.82
C ALA A 58 -10.12 5.84 0.14
N GLU A 59 -9.38 6.81 0.70
CA GLU A 59 -8.05 7.21 0.21
C GLU A 59 -7.06 6.05 0.31
N LEU A 60 -7.01 5.34 1.43
CA LEU A 60 -6.13 4.19 1.62
C LEU A 60 -6.50 3.00 0.72
N GLU A 61 -7.78 2.76 0.48
CA GLU A 61 -8.26 1.72 -0.44
C GLU A 61 -7.89 2.08 -1.90
N THR A 62 -7.98 3.35 -2.28
CA THR A 62 -7.53 3.85 -3.59
C THR A 62 -6.02 3.67 -3.75
N ALA A 63 -5.23 4.09 -2.76
CA ALA A 63 -3.78 3.91 -2.75
C ALA A 63 -3.38 2.43 -2.84
N ASN A 64 -4.12 1.53 -2.19
CA ASN A 64 -3.89 0.09 -2.29
C ASN A 64 -4.16 -0.44 -3.70
N THR A 65 -5.17 0.07 -4.40
CA THR A 65 -5.47 -0.31 -5.78
C THR A 65 -4.35 0.11 -6.73
N GLU A 66 -3.81 1.33 -6.54
CA GLU A 66 -2.65 1.82 -7.31
C GLU A 66 -1.39 0.99 -7.05
N LEU A 67 -1.12 0.68 -5.78
CA LEU A 67 0.00 -0.16 -5.38
C LEU A 67 -0.13 -1.58 -5.94
N GLN A 68 -1.33 -2.16 -5.96
CA GLN A 68 -1.58 -3.48 -6.55
C GLN A 68 -1.30 -3.47 -8.06
N THR A 69 -1.74 -2.44 -8.77
CA THR A 69 -1.44 -2.26 -10.19
C THR A 69 0.08 -2.17 -10.44
N LYS A 70 0.79 -1.45 -9.57
CA LYS A 70 2.26 -1.36 -9.62
C LYS A 70 2.91 -2.73 -9.37
N ILE A 71 2.42 -3.50 -8.41
CA ILE A 71 2.90 -4.87 -8.10
C ILE A 71 2.73 -5.78 -9.31
N ASP A 72 1.58 -5.77 -9.96
CA ASP A 72 1.29 -6.60 -11.12
C ASP A 72 2.19 -6.23 -12.30
N THR A 73 2.41 -4.93 -12.53
CA THR A 73 3.32 -4.43 -13.55
C THR A 73 4.76 -4.87 -13.29
N LEU A 74 5.28 -4.62 -12.08
CA LEU A 74 6.64 -5.01 -11.69
C LEU A 74 6.84 -6.52 -11.78
N THR A 75 5.86 -7.32 -11.40
CA THR A 75 5.91 -8.78 -11.49
C THR A 75 6.04 -9.26 -12.94
N SER A 76 5.26 -8.66 -13.85
CA SER A 76 5.33 -8.94 -15.28
C SER A 76 6.68 -8.55 -15.88
N GLU A 77 7.17 -7.36 -15.54
CA GLU A 77 8.47 -6.87 -16.01
C GLU A 77 9.63 -7.72 -15.50
N ILE A 78 9.63 -8.11 -14.22
CA ILE A 78 10.64 -9.00 -13.63
C ILE A 78 10.64 -10.33 -14.38
N THR A 79 9.49 -10.94 -14.62
CA THR A 79 9.39 -12.21 -15.36
C THR A 79 9.97 -12.09 -16.76
N THR A 80 9.63 -11.02 -17.48
CA THR A 80 10.14 -10.76 -18.84
C THR A 80 11.66 -10.59 -18.85
N GLU A 81 12.21 -9.87 -17.87
CA GLU A 81 13.66 -9.66 -17.78
C GLU A 81 14.42 -10.92 -17.32
N GLU A 82 13.80 -11.74 -16.46
CA GLU A 82 14.37 -13.04 -16.06
C GLU A 82 14.47 -14.00 -17.24
N ASP A 83 13.43 -14.06 -18.08
CA ASP A 83 13.45 -14.86 -19.30
C ASP A 83 14.54 -14.37 -20.26
N ALA A 84 14.67 -13.06 -20.45
CA ALA A 84 15.73 -12.47 -21.28
C ALA A 84 17.14 -12.74 -20.71
N ALA A 85 17.29 -12.70 -19.38
CA ALA A 85 18.54 -13.04 -18.70
C ALA A 85 18.89 -14.53 -18.87
N LEU A 86 17.88 -15.41 -18.82
CA LEU A 86 18.05 -16.84 -19.05
C LEU A 86 18.55 -17.13 -20.48
N GLU A 87 17.98 -16.46 -21.49
CA GLU A 87 18.43 -16.60 -22.88
C GLU A 87 19.88 -16.13 -23.06
N LYS A 88 20.29 -15.04 -22.41
CA LYS A 88 21.70 -14.60 -22.40
C LYS A 88 22.63 -15.63 -21.76
N LYS A 89 22.22 -16.25 -20.63
CA LYS A 89 22.97 -17.32 -19.99
C LYS A 89 23.17 -18.52 -20.92
N LYS A 90 22.10 -18.91 -21.65
CA LYS A 90 22.19 -19.98 -22.66
C LYS A 90 23.17 -19.64 -23.77
N LYS A 91 23.12 -18.40 -24.30
CA LYS A 91 24.07 -17.93 -25.32
C LYS A 91 25.51 -17.97 -24.84
N ILE A 92 25.79 -17.50 -23.63
CA ILE A 92 27.12 -17.55 -23.02
C ILE A 92 27.62 -19.00 -22.89
N ALA A 93 26.78 -19.91 -22.44
CA ALA A 93 27.09 -21.33 -22.33
C ALA A 93 27.43 -21.93 -23.70
N ASN A 94 26.66 -21.62 -24.74
CA ASN A 94 26.92 -22.08 -26.11
C ASN A 94 28.24 -21.52 -26.67
N ILE A 95 28.53 -20.23 -26.42
CA ILE A 95 29.81 -19.61 -26.81
C ILE A 95 30.96 -20.29 -26.09
N THR A 96 30.83 -20.58 -24.81
CA THR A 96 31.85 -21.27 -24.03
C THR A 96 32.15 -22.65 -24.63
N ALA A 97 31.10 -23.44 -24.88
CA ALA A 97 31.23 -24.76 -25.48
C ALA A 97 31.86 -24.70 -26.90
N MET A 98 31.50 -23.68 -27.71
CA MET A 98 32.09 -23.49 -29.03
C MET A 98 33.56 -23.07 -28.94
N THR A 99 33.90 -22.20 -28.00
CA THR A 99 35.29 -21.76 -27.74
C THR A 99 36.17 -22.93 -27.32
N GLU A 100 35.68 -23.86 -26.53
CA GLU A 100 36.36 -25.09 -26.14
C GLU A 100 36.62 -25.99 -27.36
N LYS A 101 35.62 -26.21 -28.22
CA LYS A 101 35.77 -26.97 -29.46
C LYS A 101 36.79 -26.34 -30.41
N ILE A 102 36.72 -25.01 -30.61
CA ILE A 102 37.66 -24.28 -31.44
C ILE A 102 39.08 -24.41 -30.86
N SER A 103 39.24 -24.32 -29.54
CA SER A 103 40.53 -24.48 -28.89
C SER A 103 41.15 -25.87 -29.13
N ALA A 104 40.32 -26.91 -28.98
CA ALA A 104 40.78 -28.29 -29.23
C ALA A 104 41.18 -28.48 -30.69
N GLU A 105 40.38 -28.01 -31.64
CA GLU A 105 40.68 -28.13 -33.08
C GLU A 105 41.88 -27.29 -33.50
N SER A 106 42.01 -26.07 -32.95
CA SER A 106 43.22 -25.24 -33.19
C SER A 106 44.51 -25.94 -32.76
N THR A 107 44.47 -26.59 -31.59
CA THR A 107 45.61 -27.38 -31.08
C THR A 107 45.95 -28.54 -32.01
N ASN A 108 44.92 -29.27 -32.48
CA ASN A 108 45.07 -30.38 -33.40
C ASN A 108 45.65 -29.92 -34.76
N ILE A 109 45.11 -28.85 -35.35
CA ILE A 109 45.61 -28.30 -36.62
C ILE A 109 47.04 -27.80 -36.50
N LEU A 110 47.39 -27.15 -35.38
CA LEU A 110 48.77 -26.70 -35.15
C LEU A 110 49.72 -27.90 -35.12
N TYR A 111 49.42 -28.96 -34.37
CA TYR A 111 50.22 -30.18 -34.32
C TYR A 111 50.37 -30.82 -35.71
N LEU A 112 49.28 -30.96 -36.47
CA LEU A 112 49.31 -31.54 -37.82
C LEU A 112 50.11 -30.69 -38.79
N SER A 113 50.11 -29.35 -38.65
CA SER A 113 50.91 -28.44 -39.47
C SER A 113 52.40 -28.58 -39.23
N GLU A 114 52.79 -28.94 -37.99
CA GLU A 114 54.19 -29.17 -37.64
C GLU A 114 54.80 -30.47 -38.28
N VAL A 115 53.96 -31.50 -38.38
CA VAL A 115 54.33 -32.80 -38.91
C VAL A 115 54.08 -32.97 -40.41
N ALA A 116 53.37 -32.02 -41.03
CA ALA A 116 53.09 -32.06 -42.48
C ALA A 116 54.32 -31.98 -43.32
N ILE A 117 54.45 -32.88 -44.32
CA ILE A 117 55.54 -32.93 -45.27
C ILE A 117 55.23 -32.04 -46.48
N ASP A 118 53.99 -31.96 -46.89
CA ASP A 118 53.52 -31.18 -48.01
C ASP A 118 53.44 -29.67 -47.64
N ALA A 119 54.04 -28.83 -48.43
CA ALA A 119 54.11 -27.39 -48.17
C ALA A 119 52.76 -26.69 -48.31
N ASP A 120 51.94 -27.12 -49.28
CA ASP A 120 50.61 -26.55 -49.49
C ASP A 120 49.67 -26.97 -48.38
N ALA A 121 49.74 -28.24 -47.96
CA ALA A 121 48.95 -28.72 -46.80
C ALA A 121 49.34 -27.96 -45.51
N LYS A 122 50.60 -27.68 -45.30
CA LYS A 122 51.07 -26.86 -44.16
C LYS A 122 50.57 -25.44 -44.23
N ALA A 123 50.62 -24.78 -45.37
CA ALA A 123 50.11 -23.43 -45.57
C ALA A 123 48.58 -23.35 -45.28
N ASN A 124 47.82 -24.32 -45.79
CA ASN A 124 46.39 -24.41 -45.55
C ASN A 124 46.05 -24.64 -44.05
N ALA A 125 46.85 -25.46 -43.36
CA ALA A 125 46.66 -25.70 -41.92
C ALA A 125 46.94 -24.42 -41.11
N VAL A 126 47.99 -23.68 -41.42
CA VAL A 126 48.29 -22.38 -40.78
C VAL A 126 47.18 -21.37 -41.02
N ALA A 127 46.70 -21.25 -42.28
CA ALA A 127 45.58 -20.34 -42.57
C ALA A 127 44.28 -20.72 -41.82
N SER A 128 44.02 -22.02 -41.64
CA SER A 128 42.88 -22.51 -40.86
C SER A 128 43.04 -22.21 -39.37
N TYR A 129 44.23 -22.39 -38.81
CA TYR A 129 44.56 -22.04 -37.44
C TYR A 129 44.34 -20.54 -37.14
N GLU A 130 44.82 -19.67 -38.06
CA GLU A 130 44.64 -18.23 -37.94
C GLU A 130 43.13 -17.84 -37.92
N LYS A 131 42.33 -18.45 -38.82
CA LYS A 131 40.87 -18.23 -38.86
C LYS A 131 40.20 -18.68 -37.57
N LEU A 132 40.55 -19.84 -37.03
CA LEU A 132 40.02 -20.34 -35.78
C LEU A 132 40.41 -19.44 -34.61
N THR A 133 41.63 -18.95 -34.57
CA THR A 133 42.12 -18.02 -33.55
C THR A 133 41.33 -16.69 -33.60
N ALA A 134 41.17 -16.10 -34.79
CA ALA A 134 40.40 -14.89 -34.98
C ALA A 134 38.90 -15.10 -34.59
N THR A 135 38.34 -16.27 -34.86
CA THR A 135 36.96 -16.63 -34.48
C THR A 135 36.86 -16.76 -32.97
N LYS A 136 37.82 -17.39 -32.30
CA LYS A 136 37.90 -17.50 -30.84
C LYS A 136 37.93 -16.13 -30.16
N GLU A 137 38.71 -15.17 -30.68
CA GLU A 137 38.75 -13.80 -30.16
C GLU A 137 37.43 -13.08 -30.29
N LYS A 138 36.72 -13.23 -31.44
CA LYS A 138 35.36 -12.68 -31.61
C LYS A 138 34.37 -13.26 -30.63
N LEU A 139 34.40 -14.58 -30.41
CA LEU A 139 33.55 -15.25 -29.43
C LEU A 139 33.85 -14.80 -27.99
N ALA A 140 35.13 -14.60 -27.66
CA ALA A 140 35.55 -14.07 -26.36
C ALA A 140 34.98 -12.65 -26.12
N THR A 141 35.06 -11.78 -27.14
CA THR A 141 34.50 -10.42 -27.08
C THR A 141 32.99 -10.46 -26.92
N GLU A 142 32.27 -11.28 -27.69
CA GLU A 142 30.83 -11.46 -27.58
C GLU A 142 30.42 -12.00 -26.21
N SER A 143 31.15 -12.99 -25.69
CA SER A 143 30.90 -13.51 -24.34
C SER A 143 31.07 -12.44 -23.26
N ALA A 144 32.09 -11.58 -23.37
CA ALA A 144 32.32 -10.49 -22.45
C ALA A 144 31.17 -9.46 -22.47
N ASN A 145 30.73 -9.10 -23.68
CA ASN A 145 29.60 -8.18 -23.84
C ASN A 145 28.30 -8.76 -23.24
N LEU A 146 27.99 -10.02 -23.54
CA LEU A 146 26.81 -10.70 -22.99
C LEU A 146 26.87 -10.82 -21.46
N LYS A 147 28.06 -11.07 -20.88
CA LYS A 147 28.23 -11.10 -19.41
C LYS A 147 27.97 -9.73 -18.78
N LYS A 148 28.46 -8.65 -19.42
CA LYS A 148 28.20 -7.28 -18.98
C LYS A 148 26.69 -6.98 -19.00
N GLU A 149 26.04 -7.24 -20.13
CA GLU A 149 24.59 -7.04 -20.26
C GLU A 149 23.77 -7.90 -19.27
N LEU A 150 24.22 -9.12 -19.01
CA LEU A 150 23.60 -9.98 -18.00
C LEU A 150 23.70 -9.40 -16.59
N THR A 151 24.85 -8.82 -16.26
CA THR A 151 25.06 -8.15 -14.97
C THR A 151 24.13 -6.93 -14.82
N GLU A 152 24.04 -6.10 -15.86
CA GLU A 152 23.15 -4.94 -15.89
C GLU A 152 21.70 -5.35 -15.72
N LYS A 153 21.24 -6.38 -16.44
CA LYS A 153 19.88 -6.93 -16.28
C LYS A 153 19.63 -7.51 -14.90
N THR A 154 20.60 -8.21 -14.35
CA THR A 154 20.45 -8.77 -12.98
C THR A 154 20.28 -7.66 -11.95
N ASN A 155 21.04 -6.57 -12.08
CA ASN A 155 20.93 -5.41 -11.21
C ASN A 155 19.56 -4.71 -11.38
N ALA A 156 19.06 -4.58 -12.60
CA ALA A 156 17.72 -4.02 -12.86
C ALA A 156 16.60 -4.89 -12.25
N ILE A 157 16.70 -6.21 -12.37
CA ILE A 157 15.77 -7.16 -11.74
C ILE A 157 15.80 -7.00 -10.22
N MET A 158 16.98 -6.90 -9.62
CA MET A 158 17.11 -6.69 -8.17
C MET A 158 16.43 -5.39 -7.74
N GLN A 159 16.65 -4.29 -8.46
CA GLN A 159 16.01 -3.01 -8.17
C GLN A 159 14.48 -3.12 -8.21
N LYS A 160 13.94 -3.74 -9.27
CA LYS A 160 12.48 -3.96 -9.38
C LYS A 160 11.92 -4.86 -8.26
N ARG A 161 12.67 -5.85 -7.81
CA ARG A 161 12.29 -6.68 -6.65
C ARG A 161 12.25 -5.89 -5.35
N TYR A 162 13.16 -4.92 -5.14
CA TYR A 162 13.09 -4.01 -4.00
C TYR A 162 11.83 -3.13 -4.06
N GLU A 163 11.52 -2.59 -5.24
CA GLU A 163 10.30 -1.79 -5.42
C GLU A 163 9.02 -2.61 -5.20
N LEU A 164 9.00 -3.86 -5.66
CA LEU A 164 7.92 -4.80 -5.42
C LEU A 164 7.72 -5.06 -3.92
N SER A 165 8.82 -5.28 -3.20
CA SER A 165 8.79 -5.50 -1.75
C SER A 165 8.29 -4.26 -1.01
N ASP A 166 8.74 -3.05 -1.39
CA ASP A 166 8.28 -1.79 -0.81
C ASP A 166 6.79 -1.56 -1.05
N ALA A 167 6.30 -1.80 -2.27
CA ALA A 167 4.88 -1.68 -2.60
C ALA A 167 4.03 -2.66 -1.78
N THR A 168 4.48 -3.90 -1.64
CA THR A 168 3.82 -4.93 -0.82
C THR A 168 3.77 -4.53 0.65
N TYR A 169 4.86 -3.99 1.19
CA TYR A 169 4.90 -3.49 2.56
C TYR A 169 3.90 -2.36 2.78
N LYS A 170 3.81 -1.41 1.85
CA LYS A 170 2.87 -0.30 1.91
C LYS A 170 1.41 -0.75 1.90
N ILE A 171 1.05 -1.73 1.06
CA ILE A 171 -0.31 -2.32 1.08
C ILE A 171 -0.62 -2.91 2.45
N ASN A 172 0.30 -3.66 3.03
CA ASN A 172 0.09 -4.26 4.35
C ASN A 172 -0.05 -3.20 5.46
N ALA A 173 0.74 -2.14 5.40
CA ALA A 173 0.64 -1.01 6.33
C ALA A 173 -0.71 -0.28 6.19
N ASN A 174 -1.14 0.00 4.97
CA ASN A 174 -2.44 0.60 4.70
C ASN A 174 -3.60 -0.30 5.17
N ALA A 175 -3.52 -1.61 4.94
CA ALA A 175 -4.54 -2.56 5.39
C ALA A 175 -4.66 -2.58 6.92
N PHE A 176 -3.54 -2.48 7.63
CA PHE A 176 -3.54 -2.36 9.09
C PHE A 176 -4.19 -1.06 9.56
N GLU A 177 -3.86 0.07 8.93
CA GLU A 177 -4.45 1.37 9.25
C GLU A 177 -5.95 1.41 8.94
N ILE A 178 -6.38 0.86 7.80
CA ILE A 178 -7.79 0.70 7.45
C ILE A 178 -8.54 -0.09 8.54
N LYS A 179 -7.98 -1.20 9.00
CA LYS A 179 -8.58 -2.00 10.07
C LYS A 179 -8.73 -1.21 11.37
N LYS A 180 -7.70 -0.44 11.72
CA LYS A 180 -7.72 0.41 12.91
C LYS A 180 -8.81 1.48 12.81
N ILE A 181 -8.92 2.15 11.67
CA ILE A 181 -9.94 3.17 11.41
C ILE A 181 -11.35 2.56 11.44
N LYS A 182 -11.55 1.39 10.81
CA LYS A 182 -12.85 0.69 10.85
C LYS A 182 -13.27 0.33 12.28
N ASN A 183 -12.34 -0.15 13.11
CA ASN A 183 -12.62 -0.39 14.52
C ASN A 183 -12.97 0.90 15.30
N GLU A 184 -12.36 2.04 14.95
CA GLU A 184 -12.71 3.33 15.55
C GLU A 184 -14.14 3.78 15.13
N ILE A 185 -14.50 3.59 13.86
CA ILE A 185 -15.86 3.84 13.36
C ILE A 185 -16.89 2.98 14.09
N ASP A 186 -16.59 1.68 14.25
CA ASP A 186 -17.48 0.75 14.96
C ASP A 186 -17.66 1.15 16.42
N ALA A 187 -16.61 1.61 17.08
CA ALA A 187 -16.66 2.10 18.46
C ALA A 187 -17.52 3.37 18.57
N ILE A 188 -17.41 4.31 17.63
CA ILE A 188 -18.27 5.51 17.57
C ILE A 188 -19.72 5.13 17.35
N ALA A 189 -19.99 4.18 16.44
CA ALA A 189 -21.35 3.70 16.17
C ALA A 189 -22.00 3.06 17.42
N ALA A 190 -21.24 2.21 18.13
CA ALA A 190 -21.70 1.60 19.37
C ALA A 190 -21.98 2.65 20.47
N GLN A 191 -21.11 3.65 20.60
CA GLN A 191 -21.32 4.74 21.56
C GLN A 191 -22.58 5.56 21.23
N ASN A 192 -22.81 5.86 19.95
CA ASN A 192 -24.00 6.58 19.49
C ASN A 192 -25.28 5.77 19.74
N SER A 193 -25.26 4.45 19.57
CA SER A 193 -26.41 3.57 19.88
C SER A 193 -26.74 3.63 21.37
N LEU A 194 -25.74 3.48 22.25
CA LEU A 194 -25.94 3.58 23.69
C LEU A 194 -26.50 4.94 24.11
N LEU A 195 -26.04 6.03 23.47
CA LEU A 195 -26.57 7.37 23.75
C LEU A 195 -28.02 7.50 23.32
N THR A 196 -28.39 6.99 22.13
CA THR A 196 -29.76 7.00 21.62
C THR A 196 -30.70 6.22 22.54
N ASP A 197 -30.28 5.04 23.00
CA ASP A 197 -31.05 4.22 23.94
C ASP A 197 -31.26 4.94 25.28
N SER A 198 -30.22 5.61 25.79
CA SER A 198 -30.30 6.36 27.04
C SER A 198 -31.21 7.58 26.92
N VAL A 199 -31.19 8.29 25.79
CA VAL A 199 -32.09 9.42 25.52
C VAL A 199 -33.55 8.94 25.47
N SER A 200 -33.82 7.83 24.76
CA SER A 200 -35.15 7.25 24.66
C SER A 200 -35.72 6.83 26.04
N GLN A 201 -34.87 6.25 26.90
CA GLN A 201 -35.27 5.93 28.28
C GLN A 201 -35.56 7.19 29.11
N GLY A 202 -34.73 8.24 28.94
CA GLY A 202 -34.92 9.53 29.57
C GLY A 202 -36.25 10.17 29.16
N ASP A 203 -36.58 10.19 27.88
CA ASP A 203 -37.83 10.73 27.36
C ASP A 203 -39.06 9.96 27.90
N ALA A 204 -38.97 8.64 28.01
CA ALA A 204 -40.00 7.81 28.61
C ALA A 204 -40.25 8.15 30.07
N LEU A 205 -39.18 8.36 30.86
CA LEU A 205 -39.28 8.76 32.27
C LEU A 205 -39.85 10.18 32.43
N ILE A 206 -39.51 11.11 31.53
CA ILE A 206 -40.08 12.45 31.51
C ILE A 206 -41.60 12.37 31.29
N THR A 207 -42.02 11.59 30.29
CA THR A 207 -43.46 11.39 29.99
C THR A 207 -44.21 10.80 31.18
N GLU A 208 -43.61 9.81 31.86
CA GLU A 208 -44.19 9.20 33.05
C GLU A 208 -44.28 10.22 34.21
N ALA A 209 -43.25 11.03 34.40
CA ALA A 209 -43.27 12.09 35.43
C ALA A 209 -44.27 13.20 35.14
N GLU A 210 -44.46 13.60 33.90
CA GLU A 210 -45.48 14.59 33.49
C GLU A 210 -46.89 14.12 33.77
N LEU A 211 -47.17 12.82 33.68
CA LEU A 211 -48.49 12.25 34.05
C LEU A 211 -48.73 12.30 35.55
N LEU A 212 -47.72 12.41 36.39
CA LEU A 212 -47.81 12.50 37.84
C LEU A 212 -47.94 13.95 38.34
N ILE A 213 -47.62 14.93 37.51
CA ILE A 213 -47.76 16.35 37.85
C ILE A 213 -49.22 16.75 37.59
N PRO A 214 -50.00 17.16 38.61
CA PRO A 214 -51.36 17.67 38.39
C PRO A 214 -51.29 18.84 37.40
N ALA A 215 -52.19 18.84 36.42
CA ALA A 215 -52.35 20.00 35.56
C ALA A 215 -52.59 21.22 36.42
N GLU A 216 -51.68 22.17 36.51
CA GLU A 216 -51.97 23.48 37.09
C GLU A 216 -53.16 24.00 36.33
N GLU A 217 -54.30 24.25 37.10
CA GLU A 217 -55.50 24.90 36.58
C GLU A 217 -55.01 26.16 35.85
N GLN A 218 -55.20 26.22 34.56
CA GLN A 218 -55.01 27.46 33.81
C GLN A 218 -55.91 28.51 34.53
N PRO A 219 -55.33 29.66 34.93
CA PRO A 219 -56.15 30.69 35.48
C PRO A 219 -57.23 31.06 34.45
N ALA A 220 -58.45 30.92 34.83
CA ALA A 220 -59.63 31.25 34.04
C ALA A 220 -59.39 32.68 33.46
N GLU A 221 -59.44 32.78 32.16
CA GLU A 221 -59.69 34.07 31.53
C GLU A 221 -60.99 34.60 32.00
N GLY A 222 -60.90 35.59 32.86
CA GLY A 222 -62.06 36.30 33.43
C GLY A 222 -61.84 37.82 33.40
N GLU A 223 -62.54 38.42 32.46
CA GLU A 223 -63.07 39.77 32.51
C GLU A 223 -62.18 41.01 32.35
N GLU A 224 -62.52 41.66 31.29
CA GLU A 224 -62.40 43.08 30.94
C GLU A 224 -62.23 44.05 32.13
N ALA A 225 -61.18 44.87 31.99
CA ALA A 225 -61.29 46.25 32.48
C ALA A 225 -60.64 47.19 31.49
N GLU A 226 -61.50 47.85 30.80
CA GLU A 226 -61.35 49.05 29.99
C GLU A 226 -60.59 50.16 30.75
N ASN A 227 -59.84 50.94 30.00
CA ASN A 227 -59.44 52.31 30.25
C ASN A 227 -58.00 52.64 30.67
N ALA A 228 -57.42 53.28 29.78
CA ALA A 228 -56.76 54.62 29.82
C ALA A 228 -55.45 54.69 29.03
N LYS A 229 -55.55 55.46 27.98
CA LYS A 229 -54.54 56.09 27.13
C LYS A 229 -53.83 57.23 27.92
N PRO A 230 -52.88 57.99 27.32
CA PRO A 230 -51.46 57.71 27.01
C PRO A 230 -50.57 58.81 27.63
N ALA A 231 -49.24 58.70 27.52
CA ALA A 231 -48.30 59.83 27.42
C ALA A 231 -46.91 59.33 27.13
N GLU A 232 -46.46 59.65 25.94
CA GLU A 232 -45.34 60.61 25.61
C GLU A 232 -43.96 60.20 26.05
N GLU A 233 -43.21 59.89 25.04
CA GLU A 233 -42.06 60.70 24.52
C GLU A 233 -40.86 60.81 25.45
N ASN A 234 -39.73 60.27 25.09
CA ASN A 234 -38.57 61.10 24.80
C ASN A 234 -37.42 60.33 24.12
N LYS A 235 -36.99 61.00 23.10
CA LYS A 235 -35.74 60.85 22.32
C LYS A 235 -34.52 61.05 23.19
N ALA A 236 -33.46 60.49 22.75
CA ALA A 236 -32.10 61.03 22.47
C ALA A 236 -31.11 59.91 22.58
N ASP A 237 -30.44 59.52 21.56
CA ASP A 237 -29.42 60.14 20.70
C ASP A 237 -27.99 59.99 21.26
N THR A 238 -27.14 59.79 20.31
CA THR A 238 -25.69 59.96 20.29
C THR A 238 -24.84 58.80 20.84
N SER A 239 -24.14 58.15 20.03
CA SER A 239 -23.04 58.44 19.10
C SER A 239 -21.65 57.98 19.57
N LYS A 240 -21.00 57.32 18.68
CA LYS A 240 -19.56 57.40 18.37
C LYS A 240 -18.54 56.94 19.40
N ALA A 241 -17.72 56.07 19.06
CA ALA A 241 -16.44 56.13 18.35
C ALA A 241 -15.46 55.10 18.89
N LYS A 242 -14.89 54.34 18.01
CA LYS A 242 -13.52 54.33 17.48
C LYS A 242 -12.38 53.81 18.36
N LYS A 243 -11.69 52.81 17.76
CA LYS A 243 -10.23 52.59 17.77
C LYS A 243 -9.58 52.06 19.07
N LYS A 244 -9.03 50.87 19.05
CA LYS A 244 -7.74 50.51 18.45
C LYS A 244 -7.71 48.99 18.19
#